data_1bbbd658f5dc3c887ea9428c3ae13c95
#
_entry.id   1bbbd658f5dc3c887ea9428c3ae13c95
#
_cell.length_a   1.000
_cell.length_b   1.000
_cell.length_c   1.000
_cell.angle_alpha   90.00
_cell.angle_beta   90.00
_cell.angle_gamma   90.00
#
_symmetry.space_group_name_H-M   'P 1'
#
loop_
_entity.id
_entity.type
_entity.pdbx_description
1 polymer ?
#
loop_
_entity_poly.entity_id
_entity_poly.type
_entity_poly.pdbx_seq_one_letter_code
_entity_poly.pdbx_strand_id
1 'polypeptide(L)'
;MPKKPKVLLISPTCLDKSGKPIVQNKTYLPALTLAQLAALTPDTVDVTIVSETSENIPRDEHWDLVGLSGMGGSGVVRGYQLAKEFRERGSKVVMGGIAVSLFDPEVTLEHVDTLVKGEAEDLWPQVIDDFINGRLKDFYKMKSPPDITKFPIPAYHKMNMKNYGFWRPVQATRGCPFPCSFCSISEFFSRGYRKRPIDQVVRDVRAAKASGSRYIAFIDDNIGVDFKYCKALWEALIPENIIWVSQCSLHISENEDMLDLAYRSGCRILSFGVETINKDSLTHIDKEWNRPERYQEAFKTIRKHGIEISSEMILGMDGDDESVFEKTFDFIMESRIALPRLYILTPVPGTPMHREMKEDGRIFNTDITNYQGGAAVFHPKNMSAETLEKGYWNTYRELYKLSNVYKRIKSNPADLNARMRLFVMGTNMVYRNHISREITPGIV
;
A
#
# COMPACT_ATOMS: atom_id res chain seq x y z
N MET A 1 -13.14 -13.08 -38.15
CA MET A 1 -11.86 -12.79 -37.44
C MET A 1 -11.76 -13.75 -36.26
N PRO A 2 -10.61 -14.32 -35.93
CA PRO A 2 -10.49 -15.15 -34.75
C PRO A 2 -10.88 -14.32 -33.52
N LYS A 3 -11.57 -14.96 -32.55
CA LYS A 3 -12.00 -14.30 -31.32
C LYS A 3 -10.76 -13.86 -30.53
N LYS A 4 -10.71 -12.59 -30.11
CA LYS A 4 -9.60 -12.10 -29.30
C LYS A 4 -9.60 -12.85 -27.95
N PRO A 5 -8.43 -13.30 -27.46
CA PRO A 5 -8.33 -13.83 -26.11
C PRO A 5 -8.81 -12.81 -25.07
N LYS A 6 -9.55 -13.28 -24.07
CA LYS A 6 -10.06 -12.47 -22.97
C LYS A 6 -9.19 -12.64 -21.73
N VAL A 7 -8.67 -11.54 -21.23
CA VAL A 7 -7.84 -11.48 -20.01
C VAL A 7 -8.56 -10.70 -18.92
N LEU A 8 -8.68 -11.29 -17.73
CA LEU A 8 -9.24 -10.64 -16.55
C LEU A 8 -8.12 -10.37 -15.55
N LEU A 9 -7.91 -9.11 -15.22
CA LEU A 9 -6.96 -8.68 -14.18
C LEU A 9 -7.72 -8.35 -12.90
N ILE A 10 -7.45 -9.06 -11.81
CA ILE A 10 -8.14 -8.90 -10.54
C ILE A 10 -7.18 -8.42 -9.46
N SER A 11 -7.59 -7.38 -8.73
CA SER A 11 -7.06 -7.09 -7.40
C SER A 11 -7.96 -7.78 -6.37
N PRO A 12 -7.54 -8.92 -5.79
CA PRO A 12 -8.31 -9.59 -4.75
C PRO A 12 -8.47 -8.68 -3.54
N THR A 13 -9.63 -8.77 -2.86
CA THR A 13 -9.82 -8.09 -1.58
C THR A 13 -9.21 -8.91 -0.43
N CYS A 14 -9.10 -8.31 0.74
CA CYS A 14 -8.73 -9.05 1.95
C CYS A 14 -9.90 -9.87 2.51
N LEU A 15 -9.59 -10.85 3.35
CA LEU A 15 -10.56 -11.64 4.08
C LEU A 15 -10.71 -11.08 5.51
N ASP A 16 -11.92 -11.12 6.03
CA ASP A 16 -12.16 -10.88 7.45
C ASP A 16 -11.80 -12.11 8.30
N LYS A 17 -11.93 -12.00 9.63
CA LYS A 17 -11.64 -13.10 10.58
C LYS A 17 -12.50 -14.38 10.33
N SER A 18 -13.64 -14.25 9.64
CA SER A 18 -14.48 -15.41 9.28
C SER A 18 -14.12 -16.01 7.93
N GLY A 19 -13.07 -15.50 7.27
CA GLY A 19 -12.65 -15.95 5.94
C GLY A 19 -13.49 -15.40 4.79
N LYS A 20 -14.35 -14.41 5.04
CA LYS A 20 -15.20 -13.79 4.01
C LYS A 20 -14.51 -12.58 3.36
N PRO A 21 -14.69 -12.36 2.05
CA PRO A 21 -14.20 -11.18 1.37
C PRO A 21 -14.74 -9.88 1.99
N ILE A 22 -13.85 -8.92 2.24
CA ILE A 22 -14.21 -7.58 2.72
C ILE A 22 -14.62 -6.75 1.50
N VAL A 23 -15.91 -6.42 1.39
CA VAL A 23 -16.46 -5.62 0.28
C VAL A 23 -16.86 -4.25 0.78
N GLN A 24 -16.60 -3.23 -0.02
CA GLN A 24 -16.93 -1.84 0.21
C GLN A 24 -17.67 -1.24 -0.99
N ASN A 25 -18.38 -0.13 -0.79
CA ASN A 25 -19.05 0.57 -1.87
C ASN A 25 -18.10 1.18 -2.91
N LYS A 26 -16.86 1.47 -2.48
CA LYS A 26 -15.81 2.05 -3.36
C LYS A 26 -14.42 1.62 -2.91
N THR A 27 -13.55 1.35 -3.86
CA THR A 27 -12.11 1.28 -3.64
C THR A 27 -11.56 2.71 -3.62
N TYR A 28 -10.97 3.14 -2.52
CA TYR A 28 -10.48 4.51 -2.38
C TYR A 28 -9.18 4.75 -3.13
N LEU A 29 -8.30 3.76 -3.18
CA LEU A 29 -7.04 3.82 -3.93
C LEU A 29 -6.94 2.61 -4.88
N PRO A 30 -7.22 2.81 -6.18
CA PRO A 30 -7.14 1.74 -7.17
C PRO A 30 -5.71 1.22 -7.35
N ALA A 31 -5.59 -0.07 -7.67
CA ALA A 31 -4.29 -0.69 -7.98
C ALA A 31 -3.74 -0.20 -9.33
N LEU A 32 -2.71 0.67 -9.31
CA LEU A 32 -2.07 1.17 -10.52
C LEU A 32 -1.45 0.05 -11.36
N THR A 33 -0.91 -0.99 -10.71
CA THR A 33 -0.25 -2.13 -11.37
C THR A 33 -1.14 -2.76 -12.44
N LEU A 34 -2.44 -2.98 -12.14
CA LEU A 34 -3.34 -3.60 -13.12
C LEU A 34 -3.57 -2.69 -14.34
N ALA A 35 -3.69 -1.38 -14.13
CA ALA A 35 -3.80 -0.42 -15.23
C ALA A 35 -2.49 -0.35 -16.05
N GLN A 36 -1.34 -0.53 -15.39
CA GLN A 36 -0.03 -0.57 -16.06
C GLN A 36 0.10 -1.85 -16.90
N LEU A 37 -0.26 -3.01 -16.37
CA LEU A 37 -0.24 -4.28 -17.12
C LEU A 37 -1.23 -4.26 -18.30
N ALA A 38 -2.41 -3.68 -18.09
CA ALA A 38 -3.37 -3.51 -19.18
C ALA A 38 -2.85 -2.60 -20.30
N ALA A 39 -2.06 -1.56 -19.96
CA ALA A 39 -1.41 -0.70 -20.95
C ALA A 39 -0.25 -1.38 -21.71
N LEU A 40 0.34 -2.42 -21.13
CA LEU A 40 1.39 -3.25 -21.72
C LEU A 40 0.83 -4.44 -22.52
N THR A 41 -0.48 -4.67 -22.46
CA THR A 41 -1.13 -5.77 -23.18
C THR A 41 -1.47 -5.32 -24.61
N PRO A 42 -1.14 -6.10 -25.63
CA PRO A 42 -1.39 -5.71 -27.02
C PRO A 42 -2.89 -5.66 -27.37
N ASP A 43 -3.28 -4.83 -28.31
CA ASP A 43 -4.67 -4.63 -28.76
C ASP A 43 -5.33 -5.90 -29.35
N THR A 44 -4.56 -6.93 -29.60
CA THR A 44 -5.05 -8.26 -30.03
C THR A 44 -5.69 -9.04 -28.90
N VAL A 45 -5.60 -8.57 -27.65
CA VAL A 45 -6.13 -9.16 -26.44
C VAL A 45 -7.17 -8.21 -25.81
N ASP A 46 -8.29 -8.76 -25.39
CA ASP A 46 -9.31 -8.01 -24.67
C ASP A 46 -9.06 -8.08 -23.14
N VAL A 47 -8.80 -6.94 -22.50
CA VAL A 47 -8.45 -6.86 -21.08
C VAL A 47 -9.51 -6.15 -20.28
N THR A 48 -9.97 -6.79 -19.22
CA THR A 48 -10.86 -6.23 -18.19
C THR A 48 -10.12 -6.16 -16.86
N ILE A 49 -10.28 -5.05 -16.13
CA ILE A 49 -9.72 -4.84 -14.79
C ILE A 49 -10.86 -4.84 -13.76
N VAL A 50 -10.67 -5.56 -12.65
CA VAL A 50 -11.63 -5.63 -11.54
C VAL A 50 -10.92 -5.44 -10.21
N SER A 51 -11.45 -4.57 -9.36
CA SER A 51 -11.10 -4.49 -7.94
C SER A 51 -12.19 -5.18 -7.12
N GLU A 52 -11.93 -6.37 -6.62
CA GLU A 52 -12.92 -7.14 -5.86
C GLU A 52 -13.43 -6.41 -4.62
N THR A 53 -12.66 -5.48 -4.09
CA THR A 53 -13.08 -4.64 -2.94
C THR A 53 -14.39 -3.89 -3.22
N SER A 54 -14.65 -3.47 -4.46
CA SER A 54 -15.83 -2.64 -4.82
C SER A 54 -16.56 -3.08 -6.08
N GLU A 55 -16.11 -4.16 -6.72
CA GLU A 55 -16.64 -4.65 -7.98
C GLU A 55 -16.97 -6.13 -7.90
N ASN A 56 -18.06 -6.52 -8.54
CA ASN A 56 -18.36 -7.93 -8.74
C ASN A 56 -17.44 -8.53 -9.79
N ILE A 57 -16.83 -9.66 -9.46
CA ILE A 57 -16.04 -10.42 -10.43
C ILE A 57 -17.01 -11.02 -11.46
N PRO A 58 -16.79 -10.83 -12.79
CA PRO A 58 -17.68 -11.31 -13.85
C PRO A 58 -17.51 -12.84 -14.07
N ARG A 59 -18.21 -13.60 -13.25
CA ARG A 59 -18.17 -15.07 -13.23
C ARG A 59 -18.98 -15.75 -14.33
N ASP A 60 -19.90 -15.02 -14.93
CA ASP A 60 -20.79 -15.57 -15.98
C ASP A 60 -20.13 -15.56 -17.37
N GLU A 61 -18.94 -14.97 -17.47
CA GLU A 61 -18.15 -14.95 -18.69
C GLU A 61 -17.02 -15.98 -18.65
N HIS A 62 -16.63 -16.45 -19.83
CA HIS A 62 -15.39 -17.23 -19.98
C HIS A 62 -14.20 -16.30 -20.13
N TRP A 63 -13.15 -16.57 -19.36
CA TRP A 63 -11.86 -15.88 -19.41
C TRP A 63 -10.78 -16.88 -19.81
N ASP A 64 -9.99 -16.52 -20.84
CA ASP A 64 -8.92 -17.40 -21.31
C ASP A 64 -7.71 -17.34 -20.34
N LEU A 65 -7.44 -16.15 -19.78
CA LEU A 65 -6.38 -15.92 -18.79
C LEU A 65 -6.89 -15.02 -17.66
N VAL A 66 -6.56 -15.36 -16.42
CA VAL A 66 -6.85 -14.54 -15.23
C VAL A 66 -5.54 -14.16 -14.54
N GLY A 67 -5.29 -12.86 -14.41
CA GLY A 67 -4.14 -12.31 -13.69
C GLY A 67 -4.55 -11.83 -12.30
N LEU A 68 -3.90 -12.32 -11.26
CA LEU A 68 -4.17 -12.01 -9.85
C LEU A 68 -3.03 -11.21 -9.22
N SER A 69 -3.37 -10.16 -8.47
CA SER A 69 -2.41 -9.35 -7.73
C SER A 69 -2.26 -9.85 -6.30
N GLY A 70 -1.08 -10.38 -5.94
CA GLY A 70 -0.73 -10.85 -4.58
C GLY A 70 0.00 -9.77 -3.78
N MET A 71 -0.76 -8.83 -3.15
CA MET A 71 -0.17 -7.69 -2.46
C MET A 71 0.22 -7.97 -1.01
N GLY A 72 -0.50 -8.81 -0.30
CA GLY A 72 -0.16 -9.18 1.08
C GLY A 72 -1.27 -9.90 1.83
N GLY A 73 -0.90 -10.52 2.95
CA GLY A 73 -1.79 -11.12 3.93
C GLY A 73 -2.92 -11.97 3.35
N SER A 74 -4.11 -11.78 3.86
CA SER A 74 -5.29 -12.52 3.42
C SER A 74 -5.72 -12.23 1.97
N GLY A 75 -5.25 -11.13 1.37
CA GLY A 75 -5.47 -10.86 -0.06
C GLY A 75 -4.79 -11.89 -0.96
N VAL A 76 -3.62 -12.43 -0.54
CA VAL A 76 -2.96 -13.55 -1.24
C VAL A 76 -3.81 -14.81 -1.15
N VAL A 77 -4.30 -15.14 0.05
CA VAL A 77 -5.16 -16.33 0.26
C VAL A 77 -6.46 -16.20 -0.55
N ARG A 78 -7.03 -14.98 -0.59
CA ARG A 78 -8.18 -14.73 -1.47
C ARG A 78 -7.83 -14.93 -2.94
N GLY A 79 -6.65 -14.53 -3.35
CA GLY A 79 -6.11 -14.81 -4.70
C GLY A 79 -6.06 -16.32 -4.98
N TYR A 80 -5.59 -17.14 -4.05
CA TYR A 80 -5.58 -18.60 -4.20
C TYR A 80 -6.98 -19.20 -4.32
N GLN A 81 -7.95 -18.70 -3.54
CA GLN A 81 -9.37 -19.11 -3.68
C GLN A 81 -9.91 -18.78 -5.07
N LEU A 82 -9.62 -17.58 -5.59
CA LEU A 82 -10.01 -17.18 -6.94
C LEU A 82 -9.29 -18.02 -8.01
N ALA A 83 -8.01 -18.28 -7.81
CA ALA A 83 -7.24 -19.12 -8.72
C ALA A 83 -7.87 -20.50 -8.88
N LYS A 84 -8.23 -21.15 -7.75
CA LYS A 84 -8.94 -22.42 -7.77
C LYS A 84 -10.24 -22.32 -8.55
N GLU A 85 -11.07 -21.31 -8.25
CA GLU A 85 -12.37 -21.10 -8.91
C GLU A 85 -12.21 -20.95 -10.44
N PHE A 86 -11.27 -20.13 -10.91
CA PHE A 86 -11.10 -19.90 -12.35
C PHE A 86 -10.43 -21.06 -13.09
N ARG A 87 -9.52 -21.79 -12.44
CA ARG A 87 -8.93 -23.03 -13.01
C ARG A 87 -10.00 -24.12 -13.20
N GLU A 88 -10.91 -24.29 -12.25
CA GLU A 88 -12.06 -25.20 -12.37
C GLU A 88 -12.99 -24.83 -13.53
N ARG A 89 -13.03 -23.54 -13.95
CA ARG A 89 -13.76 -23.03 -15.11
C ARG A 89 -12.97 -23.11 -16.43
N GLY A 90 -11.75 -23.65 -16.39
CA GLY A 90 -10.90 -23.82 -17.58
C GLY A 90 -10.03 -22.63 -17.95
N SER A 91 -9.98 -21.56 -17.11
CA SER A 91 -9.06 -20.43 -17.31
C SER A 91 -7.64 -20.81 -16.91
N LYS A 92 -6.65 -20.27 -17.63
CA LYS A 92 -5.28 -20.20 -17.10
C LYS A 92 -5.16 -19.09 -16.07
N VAL A 93 -4.43 -19.34 -14.98
CA VAL A 93 -4.27 -18.36 -13.89
C VAL A 93 -2.82 -18.01 -13.67
N VAL A 94 -2.54 -16.70 -13.72
CA VAL A 94 -1.23 -16.09 -13.45
C VAL A 94 -1.32 -15.27 -12.19
N MET A 95 -0.35 -15.38 -11.28
CA MET A 95 -0.27 -14.53 -10.08
C MET A 95 1.09 -13.85 -10.00
N GLY A 96 1.09 -12.59 -9.57
CA GLY A 96 2.28 -11.80 -9.30
C GLY A 96 1.99 -10.80 -8.18
N GLY A 97 2.99 -10.02 -7.81
CA GLY A 97 2.88 -9.00 -6.78
C GLY A 97 3.94 -9.14 -5.70
N ILE A 98 4.03 -8.15 -4.82
CA ILE A 98 5.12 -8.05 -3.84
C ILE A 98 5.14 -9.26 -2.89
N ALA A 99 4.01 -9.61 -2.29
CA ALA A 99 3.99 -10.67 -1.28
C ALA A 99 4.38 -12.03 -1.86
N VAL A 100 3.74 -12.45 -2.98
CA VAL A 100 4.06 -13.74 -3.61
C VAL A 100 5.48 -13.79 -4.20
N SER A 101 6.07 -12.62 -4.48
CA SER A 101 7.47 -12.54 -4.91
C SER A 101 8.46 -12.76 -3.77
N LEU A 102 8.06 -12.51 -2.53
CA LEU A 102 8.88 -12.73 -1.33
C LEU A 102 8.73 -14.15 -0.78
N PHE A 103 7.65 -14.85 -1.13
CA PHE A 103 7.42 -16.21 -0.72
C PHE A 103 8.31 -17.21 -1.48
N ASP A 104 8.39 -18.42 -0.96
CA ASP A 104 8.90 -19.55 -1.72
C ASP A 104 7.99 -19.76 -2.94
N PRO A 105 8.54 -19.85 -4.16
CA PRO A 105 7.73 -20.02 -5.37
C PRO A 105 6.80 -21.23 -5.33
N GLU A 106 7.22 -22.34 -4.74
CA GLU A 106 6.45 -23.59 -4.64
C GLU A 106 5.10 -23.36 -3.95
N VAL A 107 5.09 -22.54 -2.89
CA VAL A 107 3.85 -22.21 -2.15
C VAL A 107 2.79 -21.60 -3.05
N THR A 108 3.17 -20.70 -3.96
CA THR A 108 2.22 -20.07 -4.88
C THR A 108 1.88 -20.98 -6.05
N LEU A 109 2.86 -21.73 -6.57
CA LEU A 109 2.68 -22.63 -7.73
C LEU A 109 1.74 -23.81 -7.45
N GLU A 110 1.53 -24.19 -6.21
CA GLU A 110 0.48 -25.16 -5.84
C GLU A 110 -0.93 -24.65 -6.19
N HIS A 111 -1.13 -23.32 -6.23
CA HIS A 111 -2.44 -22.70 -6.40
C HIS A 111 -2.69 -22.14 -7.80
N VAL A 112 -1.67 -21.79 -8.56
CA VAL A 112 -1.79 -21.11 -9.87
C VAL A 112 -1.08 -21.88 -10.98
N ASP A 113 -1.39 -21.58 -12.24
CA ASP A 113 -0.68 -22.16 -13.40
C ASP A 113 0.67 -21.46 -13.62
N THR A 114 0.77 -20.19 -13.22
CA THR A 114 1.96 -19.36 -13.49
C THR A 114 2.21 -18.37 -12.36
N LEU A 115 3.45 -18.32 -11.87
CA LEU A 115 3.95 -17.29 -10.97
C LEU A 115 4.84 -16.31 -11.72
N VAL A 116 4.58 -15.00 -11.56
CA VAL A 116 5.47 -13.91 -11.99
C VAL A 116 6.17 -13.33 -10.75
N LYS A 117 7.46 -13.61 -10.60
CA LYS A 117 8.27 -13.17 -9.43
C LYS A 117 9.10 -11.95 -9.77
N GLY A 118 8.87 -10.87 -9.02
CA GLY A 118 9.47 -9.55 -9.22
C GLY A 118 8.54 -8.55 -9.88
N GLU A 119 9.11 -7.48 -10.41
CA GLU A 119 8.36 -6.46 -11.16
C GLU A 119 7.92 -7.04 -12.51
N ALA A 120 6.66 -6.86 -12.84
CA ALA A 120 6.02 -7.59 -13.95
C ALA A 120 6.12 -6.87 -15.30
N GLU A 121 6.52 -5.61 -15.35
CA GLU A 121 6.37 -4.78 -16.55
C GLU A 121 7.13 -5.32 -17.79
N ASP A 122 8.35 -5.82 -17.60
CA ASP A 122 9.12 -6.44 -18.70
C ASP A 122 8.71 -7.91 -18.94
N LEU A 123 8.12 -8.56 -17.93
CA LEU A 123 7.71 -9.96 -17.99
C LEU A 123 6.30 -10.13 -18.60
N TRP A 124 5.41 -9.19 -18.34
CA TRP A 124 4.01 -9.29 -18.74
C TRP A 124 3.80 -9.42 -20.24
N PRO A 125 4.47 -8.64 -21.11
CA PRO A 125 4.40 -8.85 -22.56
C PRO A 125 4.83 -10.26 -22.98
N GLN A 126 5.84 -10.82 -22.32
CA GLN A 126 6.30 -12.19 -22.58
C GLN A 126 5.27 -13.23 -22.11
N VAL A 127 4.66 -13.02 -20.91
CA VAL A 127 3.58 -13.90 -20.41
C VAL A 127 2.42 -13.94 -21.41
N ILE A 128 2.00 -12.79 -21.93
CA ILE A 128 0.91 -12.68 -22.91
C ILE A 128 1.28 -13.35 -24.24
N ASP A 129 2.49 -13.13 -24.76
CA ASP A 129 2.94 -13.78 -25.98
C ASP A 129 3.02 -15.30 -25.84
N ASP A 130 3.62 -15.78 -24.75
CA ASP A 130 3.72 -17.22 -24.47
C ASP A 130 2.33 -17.84 -24.28
N PHE A 131 1.39 -17.11 -23.63
CA PHE A 131 0.00 -17.54 -23.47
C PHE A 131 -0.72 -17.70 -24.83
N ILE A 132 -0.66 -16.69 -25.70
CA ILE A 132 -1.32 -16.69 -27.01
C ILE A 132 -0.78 -17.85 -27.88
N ASN A 133 0.50 -18.15 -27.76
CA ASN A 133 1.16 -19.19 -28.54
C ASN A 133 1.12 -20.58 -27.87
N GLY A 134 0.37 -20.75 -26.77
CA GLY A 134 0.27 -22.04 -26.06
C GLY A 134 1.58 -22.50 -25.39
N ARG A 135 2.47 -21.58 -25.05
CA ARG A 135 3.80 -21.85 -24.47
C ARG A 135 3.94 -21.24 -23.05
N LEU A 136 2.82 -20.97 -22.39
CA LEU A 136 2.81 -20.38 -21.04
C LEU A 136 3.62 -21.26 -20.08
N LYS A 137 4.59 -20.64 -19.39
CA LYS A 137 5.46 -21.30 -18.41
C LYS A 137 4.82 -21.20 -17.02
N ASP A 138 5.15 -22.14 -16.16
CA ASP A 138 4.77 -22.11 -14.75
C ASP A 138 5.45 -20.98 -13.96
N PHE A 139 6.66 -20.52 -14.40
CA PHE A 139 7.45 -19.54 -13.66
C PHE A 139 8.16 -18.54 -14.57
N TYR A 140 7.93 -17.26 -14.28
CA TYR A 140 8.67 -16.13 -14.86
C TYR A 140 9.35 -15.35 -13.74
N LYS A 141 10.65 -15.16 -13.82
CA LYS A 141 11.44 -14.45 -12.82
C LYS A 141 12.12 -13.24 -13.43
N MET A 142 11.96 -12.08 -12.78
CA MET A 142 12.69 -10.87 -13.11
C MET A 142 14.21 -11.11 -13.02
N LYS A 143 14.93 -10.76 -14.06
CA LYS A 143 16.41 -10.86 -14.12
C LYS A 143 17.08 -9.57 -13.63
N SER A 144 16.49 -8.45 -13.95
CA SER A 144 16.91 -7.10 -13.56
C SER A 144 15.67 -6.20 -13.41
N PRO A 145 15.74 -5.16 -12.56
CA PRO A 145 14.66 -4.20 -12.46
C PRO A 145 14.31 -3.57 -13.82
N PRO A 146 13.01 -3.44 -14.16
CA PRO A 146 12.60 -2.84 -15.42
C PRO A 146 13.00 -1.36 -15.51
N ASP A 147 13.19 -0.89 -16.75
CA ASP A 147 13.45 0.52 -17.02
C ASP A 147 12.14 1.32 -16.92
N ILE A 148 11.92 1.95 -15.75
CA ILE A 148 10.69 2.71 -15.47
C ILE A 148 10.51 3.94 -16.37
N THR A 149 11.54 4.34 -17.14
CA THR A 149 11.44 5.42 -18.13
C THR A 149 10.70 5.02 -19.39
N LYS A 150 10.48 3.72 -19.61
CA LYS A 150 9.77 3.16 -20.77
C LYS A 150 8.29 2.86 -20.51
N PHE A 151 7.81 3.14 -19.30
CA PHE A 151 6.43 2.81 -18.95
C PHE A 151 5.43 3.63 -19.76
N PRO A 152 4.43 2.96 -20.39
CA PRO A 152 3.32 3.65 -21.02
C PRO A 152 2.45 4.37 -20.01
N ILE A 153 1.55 5.23 -20.49
CA ILE A 153 0.47 5.79 -19.67
C ILE A 153 -0.40 4.63 -19.17
N PRO A 154 -0.68 4.54 -17.86
CA PRO A 154 -1.56 3.49 -17.35
C PRO A 154 -2.96 3.55 -18.01
N ALA A 155 -3.56 2.40 -18.25
CA ALA A 155 -4.85 2.28 -18.94
C ALA A 155 -6.02 2.68 -18.03
N TYR A 156 -6.05 3.93 -17.55
CA TYR A 156 -7.13 4.45 -16.68
C TYR A 156 -8.52 4.27 -17.30
N HIS A 157 -8.63 4.30 -18.63
CA HIS A 157 -9.90 4.11 -19.35
C HIS A 157 -10.48 2.70 -19.22
N LYS A 158 -9.67 1.71 -18.83
CA LYS A 158 -10.13 0.33 -18.58
C LYS A 158 -10.59 0.11 -17.12
N MET A 159 -10.39 1.10 -16.26
CA MET A 159 -10.83 1.06 -14.88
C MET A 159 -12.26 1.58 -14.76
N ASN A 160 -13.11 0.89 -14.01
CA ASN A 160 -14.48 1.36 -13.77
C ASN A 160 -14.52 2.47 -12.73
N MET A 161 -14.30 3.71 -13.17
CA MET A 161 -14.18 4.89 -12.30
C MET A 161 -15.42 5.18 -11.43
N LYS A 162 -16.57 4.54 -11.70
CA LYS A 162 -17.78 4.65 -10.85
C LYS A 162 -17.60 3.94 -9.51
N ASN A 163 -16.78 2.88 -9.48
CA ASN A 163 -16.53 2.05 -8.29
C ASN A 163 -15.31 2.50 -7.51
N TYR A 164 -14.59 3.52 -8.00
CA TYR A 164 -13.45 4.10 -7.30
C TYR A 164 -13.82 5.40 -6.60
N GLY A 165 -13.11 5.71 -5.53
CA GLY A 165 -13.13 7.02 -4.89
C GLY A 165 -12.59 8.12 -5.83
N PHE A 166 -12.32 9.29 -5.29
CA PHE A 166 -11.82 10.40 -6.10
C PHE A 166 -10.29 10.40 -6.31
N TRP A 167 -9.54 9.57 -5.59
CA TRP A 167 -8.10 9.45 -5.78
C TRP A 167 -7.74 8.71 -7.07
N ARG A 168 -6.77 9.25 -7.79
CA ARG A 168 -6.17 8.61 -8.97
C ARG A 168 -4.73 8.28 -8.67
N PRO A 169 -4.31 7.01 -8.75
CA PRO A 169 -2.94 6.62 -8.46
C PRO A 169 -2.00 7.07 -9.59
N VAL A 170 -0.88 7.65 -9.22
CA VAL A 170 0.25 7.97 -10.10
C VAL A 170 1.52 7.56 -9.37
N GLN A 171 2.57 7.18 -10.09
CA GLN A 171 3.86 6.86 -9.51
C GLN A 171 4.96 7.74 -10.11
N ALA A 172 5.71 8.44 -9.26
CA ALA A 172 6.85 9.26 -9.67
C ALA A 172 8.18 8.52 -9.42
N THR A 173 8.26 7.77 -8.32
CA THR A 173 9.45 7.01 -7.93
C THR A 173 9.07 5.60 -7.54
N ARG A 174 10.04 4.69 -7.52
CA ARG A 174 9.83 3.29 -7.14
C ARG A 174 10.94 2.80 -6.24
N GLY A 175 10.54 2.17 -5.12
CA GLY A 175 11.42 1.65 -4.10
C GLY A 175 11.84 2.69 -3.06
N CYS A 176 12.62 2.24 -2.09
CA CYS A 176 13.09 3.03 -0.96
C CYS A 176 14.52 2.60 -0.60
N PRO A 177 15.48 3.52 -0.41
CA PRO A 177 16.87 3.16 -0.14
C PRO A 177 17.12 2.78 1.32
N PHE A 178 16.14 2.98 2.20
CA PHE A 178 16.30 2.71 3.63
C PHE A 178 16.27 1.21 3.96
N PRO A 179 17.12 0.75 4.90
CA PRO A 179 17.34 -0.68 5.15
C PRO A 179 16.41 -1.30 6.21
N CYS A 180 15.20 -0.75 6.44
CA CYS A 180 14.30 -1.24 7.48
C CYS A 180 14.10 -2.76 7.41
N SER A 181 14.46 -3.48 8.48
CA SER A 181 14.53 -4.95 8.53
C SER A 181 13.17 -5.64 8.40
N PHE A 182 12.07 -4.96 8.75
CA PHE A 182 10.70 -5.46 8.65
C PHE A 182 10.04 -5.20 7.29
N CYS A 183 10.64 -4.33 6.46
CA CYS A 183 9.96 -3.73 5.31
C CYS A 183 10.03 -4.62 4.06
N SER A 184 8.88 -5.05 3.55
CA SER A 184 8.77 -5.81 2.30
C SER A 184 9.25 -5.03 1.08
N ILE A 185 9.09 -3.69 1.07
CA ILE A 185 9.54 -2.81 -0.02
C ILE A 185 11.07 -2.80 -0.11
N SER A 186 11.74 -2.68 1.04
CA SER A 186 13.20 -2.71 1.11
C SER A 186 13.77 -4.03 0.54
N GLU A 187 13.14 -5.15 0.86
CA GLU A 187 13.53 -6.47 0.37
C GLU A 187 13.18 -6.65 -1.11
N PHE A 188 11.95 -6.34 -1.51
CA PHE A 188 11.46 -6.54 -2.89
C PHE A 188 12.25 -5.73 -3.92
N PHE A 189 12.55 -4.46 -3.63
CA PHE A 189 13.34 -3.60 -4.51
C PHE A 189 14.83 -3.61 -4.21
N SER A 190 15.31 -4.49 -3.32
CA SER A 190 16.72 -4.60 -2.92
C SER A 190 17.34 -3.24 -2.57
N ARG A 191 16.59 -2.42 -1.81
CA ARG A 191 16.94 -1.03 -1.43
C ARG A 191 17.16 -0.11 -2.63
N GLY A 192 16.67 -0.49 -3.81
CA GLY A 192 16.75 0.34 -5.00
C GLY A 192 15.80 1.55 -4.90
N TYR A 193 16.23 2.67 -5.44
CA TYR A 193 15.39 3.86 -5.59
C TYR A 193 15.53 4.38 -7.02
N ARG A 194 14.45 4.36 -7.78
CA ARG A 194 14.43 4.75 -9.20
C ARG A 194 13.42 5.87 -9.40
N LYS A 195 13.76 6.83 -10.26
CA LYS A 195 12.98 8.04 -10.54
C LYS A 195 12.52 8.02 -11.98
N ARG A 196 11.27 8.36 -12.22
CA ARG A 196 10.74 8.56 -13.57
C ARG A 196 11.08 9.96 -14.08
N PRO A 197 11.26 10.17 -15.39
CA PRO A 197 11.36 11.49 -15.98
C PRO A 197 10.14 12.35 -15.60
N ILE A 198 10.38 13.60 -15.23
CA ILE A 198 9.35 14.51 -14.70
C ILE A 198 8.23 14.75 -15.72
N ASP A 199 8.58 14.90 -17.00
CA ASP A 199 7.63 15.05 -18.10
C ASP A 199 6.68 13.86 -18.23
N GLN A 200 7.17 12.65 -17.98
CA GLN A 200 6.34 11.44 -17.97
C GLN A 200 5.41 11.39 -16.75
N VAL A 201 5.88 11.82 -15.57
CA VAL A 201 5.02 11.91 -14.38
C VAL A 201 3.91 12.92 -14.61
N VAL A 202 4.23 14.10 -15.16
CA VAL A 202 3.24 15.13 -15.52
C VAL A 202 2.26 14.60 -16.57
N ARG A 203 2.73 13.88 -17.58
CA ARG A 203 1.90 13.21 -18.59
C ARG A 203 0.88 12.27 -17.92
N ASP A 204 1.32 11.45 -16.99
CA ASP A 204 0.45 10.48 -16.30
C ASP A 204 -0.53 11.20 -15.35
N VAL A 205 -0.11 12.27 -14.69
CA VAL A 205 -1.00 13.15 -13.91
C VAL A 205 -2.12 13.73 -14.80
N ARG A 206 -1.79 14.20 -16.00
CA ARG A 206 -2.79 14.71 -16.96
C ARG A 206 -3.76 13.62 -17.40
N ALA A 207 -3.26 12.42 -17.70
CA ALA A 207 -4.10 11.27 -18.04
C ALA A 207 -5.00 10.85 -16.86
N ALA A 208 -4.46 10.82 -15.64
CA ALA A 208 -5.23 10.56 -14.43
C ALA A 208 -6.33 11.61 -14.21
N LYS A 209 -6.04 12.90 -14.42
CA LYS A 209 -7.05 13.99 -14.38
C LYS A 209 -8.14 13.80 -15.42
N ALA A 210 -7.78 13.42 -16.64
CA ALA A 210 -8.73 13.20 -17.73
C ALA A 210 -9.74 12.06 -17.39
N SER A 211 -9.38 11.15 -16.47
CA SER A 211 -10.31 10.13 -15.97
C SER A 211 -11.34 10.67 -14.96
N GLY A 212 -11.42 11.97 -14.74
CA GLY A 212 -12.49 12.65 -14.01
C GLY A 212 -12.16 13.11 -12.59
N SER A 213 -10.89 13.17 -12.18
CA SER A 213 -10.51 13.69 -10.85
C SER A 213 -9.16 14.37 -10.84
N ARG A 214 -9.08 15.55 -10.17
CA ARG A 214 -7.81 16.24 -9.92
C ARG A 214 -7.12 15.81 -8.62
N TYR A 215 -7.65 14.81 -7.93
CA TYR A 215 -7.09 14.29 -6.68
C TYR A 215 -6.17 13.13 -7.02
N ILE A 216 -4.88 13.31 -6.78
CA ILE A 216 -3.83 12.36 -7.13
C ILE A 216 -3.26 11.73 -5.86
N ALA A 217 -3.18 10.42 -5.83
CA ALA A 217 -2.38 9.72 -4.84
C ALA A 217 -1.07 9.27 -5.50
N PHE A 218 0.03 9.91 -5.13
CA PHE A 218 1.33 9.35 -5.47
C PHE A 218 1.57 8.11 -4.61
N ILE A 219 1.61 6.96 -5.28
CA ILE A 219 1.77 5.64 -4.63
C ILE A 219 3.25 5.27 -4.44
N ASP A 220 4.07 6.28 -4.35
CA ASP A 220 5.50 6.17 -4.11
C ASP A 220 5.75 5.61 -2.70
N ASP A 221 6.72 4.71 -2.56
CA ASP A 221 7.09 4.13 -1.27
C ASP A 221 7.70 5.18 -0.32
N ASN A 222 8.36 6.18 -0.89
CA ASN A 222 8.86 7.36 -0.19
C ASN A 222 9.17 8.48 -1.19
N ILE A 223 8.24 9.42 -1.39
CA ILE A 223 8.40 10.48 -2.38
C ILE A 223 9.49 11.49 -2.03
N GLY A 224 9.81 11.64 -0.73
CA GLY A 224 10.71 12.66 -0.19
C GLY A 224 12.20 12.27 -0.12
N VAL A 225 12.65 11.24 -0.82
CA VAL A 225 14.05 10.75 -0.70
C VAL A 225 15.07 11.69 -1.35
N ASP A 226 14.79 12.17 -2.55
CA ASP A 226 15.70 13.02 -3.34
C ASP A 226 15.12 14.43 -3.48
N PHE A 227 15.55 15.35 -2.64
CA PHE A 227 15.05 16.74 -2.64
C PHE A 227 15.29 17.48 -3.95
N LYS A 228 16.35 17.16 -4.69
CA LYS A 228 16.59 17.77 -6.00
C LYS A 228 15.52 17.33 -7.01
N TYR A 229 15.20 16.03 -7.03
CA TYR A 229 14.14 15.50 -7.86
C TYR A 229 12.76 16.02 -7.41
N CYS A 230 12.48 16.00 -6.10
CA CYS A 230 11.23 16.50 -5.54
C CYS A 230 10.99 17.94 -5.91
N LYS A 231 12.02 18.80 -5.80
CA LYS A 231 11.94 20.22 -6.18
C LYS A 231 11.48 20.36 -7.62
N ALA A 232 12.17 19.72 -8.55
CA ALA A 232 11.85 19.82 -9.97
C ALA A 232 10.46 19.23 -10.30
N LEU A 233 10.09 18.10 -9.67
CA LEU A 233 8.77 17.51 -9.84
C LEU A 233 7.66 18.43 -9.30
N TRP A 234 7.79 18.95 -8.08
CA TRP A 234 6.75 19.77 -7.47
C TRP A 234 6.60 21.11 -8.17
N GLU A 235 7.69 21.74 -8.64
CA GLU A 235 7.63 22.90 -9.52
C GLU A 235 6.83 22.61 -10.81
N ALA A 236 7.06 21.46 -11.43
CA ALA A 236 6.33 21.02 -12.63
C ALA A 236 4.85 20.68 -12.36
N LEU A 237 4.48 20.35 -11.13
CA LEU A 237 3.10 20.06 -10.73
C LEU A 237 2.26 21.30 -10.41
N ILE A 238 2.86 22.46 -10.10
CA ILE A 238 2.12 23.68 -9.78
C ILE A 238 1.09 24.04 -10.86
N PRO A 239 1.44 24.10 -12.16
CA PRO A 239 0.48 24.45 -13.21
C PRO A 239 -0.59 23.40 -13.44
N GLU A 240 -0.40 22.18 -12.96
CA GLU A 240 -1.38 21.11 -13.12
C GLU A 240 -2.62 21.28 -12.22
N ASN A 241 -2.56 22.14 -11.20
CA ASN A 241 -3.67 22.44 -10.29
C ASN A 241 -4.33 21.17 -9.72
N ILE A 242 -3.51 20.26 -9.24
CA ILE A 242 -3.93 19.02 -8.58
C ILE A 242 -4.00 19.19 -7.05
N ILE A 243 -4.64 18.25 -6.40
CA ILE A 243 -4.50 18.01 -4.96
C ILE A 243 -3.90 16.62 -4.82
N TRP A 244 -2.81 16.49 -4.07
CA TRP A 244 -2.16 15.21 -3.96
C TRP A 244 -1.78 14.82 -2.53
N VAL A 245 -1.61 13.50 -2.35
CA VAL A 245 -1.17 12.84 -1.13
C VAL A 245 -0.08 11.82 -1.47
N SER A 246 0.80 11.52 -0.52
CA SER A 246 1.81 10.46 -0.69
C SER A 246 2.39 10.01 0.65
N GLN A 247 3.20 8.95 0.60
CA GLN A 247 4.09 8.57 1.70
C GLN A 247 5.40 9.35 1.62
N CYS A 248 5.94 9.72 2.78
CA CYS A 248 7.16 10.51 2.91
C CYS A 248 7.89 10.18 4.21
N SER A 249 9.19 10.37 4.23
CA SER A 249 9.98 10.33 5.47
C SER A 249 9.92 11.66 6.21
N LEU A 250 9.98 11.61 7.56
CA LEU A 250 9.88 12.79 8.42
C LEU A 250 11.00 13.81 8.22
N HIS A 251 12.14 13.44 7.64
CA HIS A 251 13.24 14.37 7.38
C HIS A 251 12.86 15.56 6.48
N ILE A 252 11.74 15.48 5.75
CA ILE A 252 11.20 16.62 4.99
C ILE A 252 10.89 17.82 5.90
N SER A 253 10.57 17.59 7.17
CA SER A 253 10.30 18.66 8.13
C SER A 253 11.52 19.52 8.45
N GLU A 254 12.72 19.08 8.11
CA GLU A 254 13.97 19.81 8.30
C GLU A 254 14.20 20.84 7.17
N ASN A 255 13.32 20.89 6.15
CA ASN A 255 13.43 21.80 5.02
C ASN A 255 12.07 22.50 4.75
N GLU A 256 11.87 23.68 5.37
CA GLU A 256 10.63 24.43 5.26
C GLU A 256 10.36 24.92 3.82
N ASP A 257 11.40 25.21 3.02
CA ASP A 257 11.23 25.58 1.60
C ASP A 257 10.63 24.43 0.78
N MET A 258 11.01 23.19 1.09
CA MET A 258 10.44 22.02 0.45
C MET A 258 9.00 21.77 0.89
N LEU A 259 8.65 22.03 2.14
CA LEU A 259 7.26 21.94 2.62
C LEU A 259 6.38 22.99 1.95
N ASP A 260 6.86 24.25 1.82
CA ASP A 260 6.16 25.32 1.10
C ASP A 260 5.92 24.92 -0.36
N LEU A 261 6.96 24.41 -1.03
CA LEU A 261 6.85 23.97 -2.42
C LEU A 261 5.90 22.77 -2.58
N ALA A 262 5.95 21.79 -1.68
CA ALA A 262 5.00 20.67 -1.66
C ALA A 262 3.56 21.19 -1.55
N TYR A 263 3.29 22.11 -0.62
CA TYR A 263 1.97 22.71 -0.46
C TYR A 263 1.52 23.46 -1.73
N ARG A 264 2.37 24.31 -2.31
CA ARG A 264 2.07 25.05 -3.56
C ARG A 264 1.83 24.14 -4.75
N SER A 265 2.50 23.00 -4.81
CA SER A 265 2.29 21.98 -5.86
C SER A 265 0.99 21.18 -5.69
N GLY A 266 0.28 21.36 -4.56
CA GLY A 266 -1.00 20.73 -4.27
C GLY A 266 -0.98 19.64 -3.20
N CYS A 267 0.14 19.42 -2.51
CA CYS A 267 0.19 18.50 -1.36
C CYS A 267 -0.80 18.92 -0.27
N ARG A 268 -1.55 17.97 0.27
CA ARG A 268 -2.47 18.25 1.38
C ARG A 268 -2.37 17.24 2.51
N ILE A 269 -1.91 16.03 2.25
CA ILE A 269 -1.66 15.02 3.28
C ILE A 269 -0.35 14.29 2.95
N LEU A 270 0.51 14.16 3.95
CA LEU A 270 1.65 13.25 3.90
C LEU A 270 1.48 12.14 4.94
N SER A 271 1.78 10.92 4.54
CA SER A 271 1.79 9.76 5.42
C SER A 271 3.22 9.43 5.83
N PHE A 272 3.44 9.24 7.12
CA PHE A 272 4.76 9.00 7.68
C PHE A 272 4.82 7.67 8.43
N GLY A 273 5.80 6.85 8.09
CA GLY A 273 6.19 5.71 8.92
C GLY A 273 6.91 6.22 10.19
N VAL A 274 6.15 6.48 11.24
CA VAL A 274 6.67 6.85 12.57
C VAL A 274 7.22 5.60 13.27
N GLU A 275 6.53 4.50 13.07
CA GLU A 275 6.72 3.16 13.61
C GLU A 275 6.56 3.10 15.12
N THR A 276 7.44 3.73 15.87
CA THR A 276 7.39 3.73 17.34
C THR A 276 7.98 5.01 17.92
N ILE A 277 7.59 5.30 19.16
CA ILE A 277 8.20 6.34 20.01
C ILE A 277 9.33 5.80 20.88
N ASN A 278 9.59 4.49 20.81
CA ASN A 278 10.68 3.83 21.57
C ASN A 278 11.95 3.83 20.70
N LYS A 279 13.00 4.50 21.21
CA LYS A 279 14.27 4.64 20.50
C LYS A 279 14.99 3.31 20.31
N ASP A 280 14.96 2.44 21.32
CA ASP A 280 15.65 1.14 21.25
C ASP A 280 14.98 0.25 20.18
N SER A 281 13.65 0.30 20.09
CA SER A 281 12.91 -0.39 19.04
C SER A 281 13.25 0.11 17.63
N LEU A 282 13.50 1.41 17.44
CA LEU A 282 13.93 1.96 16.15
C LEU A 282 15.29 1.42 15.72
N THR A 283 16.21 1.24 16.66
CA THR A 283 17.52 0.63 16.38
C THR A 283 17.38 -0.82 15.93
N HIS A 284 16.53 -1.61 16.58
CA HIS A 284 16.33 -3.01 16.21
C HIS A 284 15.70 -3.20 14.82
N ILE A 285 15.00 -2.19 14.31
CA ILE A 285 14.37 -2.25 12.97
C ILE A 285 15.18 -1.50 11.90
N ASP A 286 16.43 -1.14 12.18
CA ASP A 286 17.29 -0.36 11.27
C ASP A 286 16.65 0.95 10.81
N LYS A 287 16.09 1.75 11.77
CA LYS A 287 15.41 3.03 11.49
C LYS A 287 15.84 4.16 12.44
N GLU A 288 17.13 4.20 12.82
CA GLU A 288 17.68 5.17 13.78
C GLU A 288 17.65 6.62 13.29
N TRP A 289 17.43 6.87 11.99
CA TRP A 289 17.23 8.23 11.47
C TRP A 289 15.90 8.87 11.93
N ASN A 290 14.94 8.08 12.35
CA ASN A 290 13.78 8.56 13.07
C ASN A 290 14.17 8.94 14.50
N ARG A 291 13.76 10.13 14.94
CA ARG A 291 14.11 10.70 16.25
C ARG A 291 12.84 11.03 17.02
N PRO A 292 12.38 10.17 17.93
CA PRO A 292 11.14 10.36 18.69
C PRO A 292 11.05 11.73 19.37
N GLU A 293 12.14 12.25 19.88
CA GLU A 293 12.22 13.55 20.54
C GLU A 293 11.90 14.74 19.61
N ARG A 294 11.95 14.53 18.29
CA ARG A 294 11.65 15.56 17.28
C ARG A 294 10.28 15.42 16.63
N TYR A 295 9.54 14.35 16.88
CA TYR A 295 8.30 14.07 16.16
C TYR A 295 7.26 15.18 16.30
N GLN A 296 7.02 15.67 17.51
CA GLN A 296 6.02 16.71 17.76
C GLN A 296 6.38 18.03 17.06
N GLU A 297 7.66 18.40 17.08
CA GLU A 297 8.14 19.59 16.37
C GLU A 297 8.01 19.42 14.85
N ALA A 298 8.43 18.28 14.31
CA ALA A 298 8.29 17.95 12.89
C ALA A 298 6.83 18.06 12.43
N PHE A 299 5.90 17.49 13.18
CA PHE A 299 4.47 17.57 12.86
C PHE A 299 3.92 18.99 12.94
N LYS A 300 4.36 19.78 13.93
CA LYS A 300 3.99 21.19 14.03
C LYS A 300 4.47 21.98 12.82
N THR A 301 5.72 21.76 12.38
CA THR A 301 6.31 22.40 11.20
C THR A 301 5.55 22.03 9.94
N ILE A 302 5.28 20.73 9.70
CA ILE A 302 4.55 20.27 8.51
C ILE A 302 3.16 20.92 8.45
N ARG A 303 2.42 20.98 9.55
CA ARG A 303 1.09 21.61 9.60
C ARG A 303 1.13 23.11 9.41
N LYS A 304 2.16 23.81 9.91
CA LYS A 304 2.37 25.24 9.67
C LYS A 304 2.38 25.56 8.19
N HIS A 305 2.86 24.62 7.36
CA HIS A 305 2.84 24.72 5.89
C HIS A 305 1.54 24.20 5.26
N GLY A 306 0.47 24.01 6.03
CA GLY A 306 -0.85 23.65 5.50
C GLY A 306 -1.05 22.17 5.15
N ILE A 307 -0.09 21.30 5.47
CA ILE A 307 -0.11 19.87 5.14
C ILE A 307 -0.58 19.05 6.35
N GLU A 308 -1.55 18.16 6.14
CA GLU A 308 -2.08 17.27 7.16
C GLU A 308 -1.24 16.00 7.27
N ILE A 309 -1.33 15.34 8.44
CA ILE A 309 -0.53 14.17 8.79
C ILE A 309 -1.40 12.92 8.87
N SER A 310 -0.98 11.90 8.15
CA SER A 310 -1.28 10.50 8.41
C SER A 310 -0.05 9.83 9.00
N SER A 311 -0.21 8.90 9.94
CA SER A 311 0.93 8.16 10.50
C SER A 311 0.70 6.65 10.46
N GLU A 312 1.78 5.92 10.37
CA GLU A 312 1.85 4.48 10.55
C GLU A 312 2.71 4.20 11.78
N MET A 313 2.15 3.42 12.72
CA MET A 313 2.82 3.04 13.94
C MET A 313 2.66 1.54 14.19
N ILE A 314 3.67 0.94 14.77
CA ILE A 314 3.77 -0.51 14.99
C ILE A 314 3.91 -0.76 16.49
N LEU A 315 3.14 -1.70 17.01
CA LEU A 315 3.15 -2.15 18.39
C LEU A 315 3.69 -3.59 18.47
N GLY A 316 4.32 -3.94 19.59
CA GLY A 316 4.87 -5.28 19.82
C GLY A 316 6.32 -5.44 19.36
N MET A 317 7.05 -4.36 19.21
CA MET A 317 8.49 -4.39 18.99
C MET A 317 9.23 -4.89 20.25
N ASP A 318 10.47 -5.29 20.08
CA ASP A 318 11.27 -5.92 21.16
C ASP A 318 11.50 -5.03 22.38
N GLY A 319 11.49 -3.71 22.22
CA GLY A 319 11.54 -2.76 23.31
C GLY A 319 10.21 -2.39 23.96
N ASP A 320 9.09 -2.93 23.47
CA ASP A 320 7.77 -2.59 23.95
C ASP A 320 7.35 -3.47 25.14
N ASP A 321 6.82 -2.86 26.18
CA ASP A 321 6.05 -3.47 27.26
C ASP A 321 4.59 -2.97 27.22
N GLU A 322 3.77 -3.34 28.17
CA GLU A 322 2.34 -2.96 28.21
C GLU A 322 2.11 -1.45 28.26
N SER A 323 3.08 -0.65 28.72
CA SER A 323 2.99 0.81 28.72
C SER A 323 2.97 1.43 27.31
N VAL A 324 3.36 0.67 26.29
CA VAL A 324 3.37 1.15 24.89
C VAL A 324 1.99 1.59 24.42
N PHE A 325 0.93 0.95 24.91
CA PHE A 325 -0.44 1.26 24.51
C PHE A 325 -0.86 2.67 24.92
N GLU A 326 -0.65 3.01 26.21
CA GLU A 326 -0.94 4.33 26.75
C GLU A 326 -0.04 5.40 26.13
N LYS A 327 1.26 5.16 26.10
CA LYS A 327 2.24 6.09 25.51
C LYS A 327 1.93 6.40 24.02
N THR A 328 1.57 5.38 23.24
CA THR A 328 1.21 5.57 21.84
C THR A 328 -0.10 6.34 21.69
N PHE A 329 -1.10 6.05 22.53
CA PHE A 329 -2.35 6.79 22.55
C PHE A 329 -2.10 8.27 22.85
N ASP A 330 -1.38 8.57 23.93
CA ASP A 330 -1.08 9.94 24.35
C ASP A 330 -0.28 10.69 23.29
N PHE A 331 0.74 10.07 22.73
CA PHE A 331 1.52 10.65 21.62
C PHE A 331 0.63 11.03 20.43
N ILE A 332 -0.26 10.16 19.99
CA ILE A 332 -1.17 10.42 18.88
C ILE A 332 -2.13 11.57 19.20
N MET A 333 -2.65 11.60 20.42
CA MET A 333 -3.59 12.64 20.87
C MET A 333 -2.92 14.00 21.02
N GLU A 334 -1.74 14.06 21.63
CA GLU A 334 -0.95 15.29 21.80
C GLU A 334 -0.47 15.82 20.46
N SER A 335 0.04 14.93 19.62
CA SER A 335 0.49 15.26 18.25
C SER A 335 -0.67 15.55 17.30
N ARG A 336 -1.94 15.36 17.71
CA ARG A 336 -3.15 15.59 16.91
C ARG A 336 -3.10 14.97 15.51
N ILE A 337 -2.58 13.75 15.42
CA ILE A 337 -2.49 13.05 14.15
C ILE A 337 -3.90 12.76 13.62
N ALA A 338 -4.24 13.30 12.45
CA ALA A 338 -5.61 13.23 11.93
C ALA A 338 -6.01 11.82 11.50
N LEU A 339 -5.08 11.07 10.90
CA LEU A 339 -5.30 9.73 10.36
C LEU A 339 -4.24 8.74 10.91
N PRO A 340 -4.30 8.37 12.20
CA PRO A 340 -3.37 7.38 12.76
C PRO A 340 -3.75 5.97 12.31
N ARG A 341 -2.75 5.22 11.86
CA ARG A 341 -2.86 3.78 11.59
C ARG A 341 -1.91 3.04 12.52
N LEU A 342 -2.44 2.05 13.20
CA LEU A 342 -1.67 1.17 14.07
C LEU A 342 -1.62 -0.24 13.47
N TYR A 343 -0.49 -0.91 13.66
CA TYR A 343 -0.30 -2.29 13.26
C TYR A 343 0.37 -3.06 14.41
N ILE A 344 0.04 -4.31 14.57
CA ILE A 344 0.88 -5.26 15.30
C ILE A 344 2.06 -5.59 14.38
N LEU A 345 3.28 -5.61 14.94
CA LEU A 345 4.47 -6.03 14.22
C LEU A 345 4.21 -7.35 13.50
N THR A 346 4.43 -7.36 12.20
CA THR A 346 4.20 -8.55 11.39
C THR A 346 5.49 -8.90 10.65
N PRO A 347 6.14 -10.01 11.02
CA PRO A 347 7.35 -10.47 10.34
C PRO A 347 6.97 -11.03 8.96
N VAL A 348 6.97 -10.15 7.94
CA VAL A 348 6.58 -10.51 6.58
C VAL A 348 7.56 -11.54 6.01
N PRO A 349 7.09 -12.70 5.51
CA PRO A 349 7.95 -13.71 4.90
C PRO A 349 8.90 -13.12 3.86
N GLY A 350 10.17 -13.55 3.87
CA GLY A 350 11.22 -13.04 3.00
C GLY A 350 12.00 -11.84 3.53
N THR A 351 11.51 -11.12 4.55
CA THR A 351 12.25 -10.01 5.18
C THR A 351 13.34 -10.48 6.14
N PRO A 352 14.36 -9.65 6.43
CA PRO A 352 15.37 -9.95 7.44
C PRO A 352 14.76 -10.29 8.81
N MET A 353 13.83 -9.48 9.27
CA MET A 353 13.12 -9.70 10.54
C MET A 353 12.38 -11.05 10.59
N HIS A 354 11.74 -11.47 9.50
CA HIS A 354 11.09 -12.78 9.46
C HIS A 354 12.11 -13.92 9.60
N ARG A 355 13.27 -13.81 8.94
CA ARG A 355 14.32 -14.81 9.05
C ARG A 355 14.84 -14.92 10.48
N GLU A 356 15.17 -13.80 11.11
CA GLU A 356 15.61 -13.71 12.50
C GLU A 356 14.58 -14.33 13.46
N MET A 357 13.33 -13.86 13.43
CA MET A 357 12.29 -14.38 14.33
C MET A 357 11.97 -15.87 14.10
N LYS A 358 12.15 -16.37 12.88
CA LYS A 358 12.00 -17.79 12.57
C LYS A 358 13.15 -18.60 13.14
N GLU A 359 14.38 -18.14 13.01
CA GLU A 359 15.58 -18.78 13.59
C GLU A 359 15.52 -18.80 15.12
N ASP A 360 15.01 -17.74 15.74
CA ASP A 360 14.78 -17.63 17.19
C ASP A 360 13.57 -18.49 17.68
N GLY A 361 12.84 -19.13 16.78
CA GLY A 361 11.64 -19.91 17.15
C GLY A 361 10.49 -19.05 17.67
N ARG A 362 10.46 -17.77 17.40
CA ARG A 362 9.44 -16.83 17.90
C ARG A 362 8.15 -16.83 17.09
N ILE A 363 8.14 -17.28 15.83
CA ILE A 363 6.94 -17.35 15.00
C ILE A 363 6.14 -18.59 15.38
N PHE A 364 4.95 -18.41 15.96
CA PHE A 364 4.06 -19.53 16.33
C PHE A 364 2.90 -19.73 15.36
N ASN A 365 2.59 -18.72 14.53
CA ASN A 365 1.51 -18.80 13.55
C ASN A 365 2.06 -18.49 12.16
N THR A 366 1.97 -19.46 11.25
CA THR A 366 2.46 -19.35 9.87
C THR A 366 1.33 -19.18 8.85
N ASP A 367 0.07 -19.13 9.31
CA ASP A 367 -1.06 -18.85 8.43
C ASP A 367 -1.03 -17.38 7.98
N ILE A 368 -0.73 -17.16 6.71
CA ILE A 368 -0.58 -15.84 6.11
C ILE A 368 -1.88 -15.01 6.12
N THR A 369 -3.05 -15.62 6.37
CA THR A 369 -4.29 -14.84 6.58
C THR A 369 -4.19 -13.92 7.79
N ASN A 370 -3.37 -14.26 8.77
CA ASN A 370 -3.15 -13.47 9.98
C ASN A 370 -2.08 -12.38 9.85
N TYR A 371 -1.35 -12.35 8.71
CA TYR A 371 -0.27 -11.39 8.46
C TYR A 371 -0.81 -10.05 7.90
N GLN A 372 -1.75 -9.45 8.64
CA GLN A 372 -2.41 -8.19 8.27
C GLN A 372 -2.21 -7.07 9.29
N GLY A 373 -1.31 -7.25 10.26
CA GLY A 373 -1.02 -6.26 11.29
C GLY A 373 -2.13 -6.07 12.35
N GLY A 374 -3.11 -6.99 12.43
CA GLY A 374 -4.20 -6.96 13.42
C GLY A 374 -4.20 -8.16 14.37
N ALA A 375 -3.32 -9.12 14.15
CA ALA A 375 -3.10 -10.29 14.99
C ALA A 375 -1.60 -10.47 15.26
N ALA A 376 -1.26 -10.99 16.44
CA ALA A 376 0.09 -11.40 16.76
C ALA A 376 0.36 -12.77 16.17
N VAL A 377 1.42 -12.92 15.40
CA VAL A 377 1.85 -14.18 14.79
C VAL A 377 3.17 -14.67 15.39
N PHE A 378 3.68 -13.96 16.38
CA PHE A 378 4.96 -14.22 17.03
C PHE A 378 4.88 -13.97 18.54
N HIS A 379 5.85 -14.45 19.28
CA HIS A 379 5.99 -14.20 20.72
C HIS A 379 6.75 -12.86 20.95
N PRO A 380 6.08 -11.79 21.45
CA PRO A 380 6.75 -10.56 21.87
C PRO A 380 7.69 -10.83 23.05
N LYS A 381 8.74 -10.00 23.23
CA LYS A 381 9.72 -10.23 24.31
C LYS A 381 9.20 -9.91 25.72
N ASN A 382 8.42 -8.83 25.85
CA ASN A 382 8.08 -8.27 27.17
C ASN A 382 6.59 -8.31 27.50
N MET A 383 5.78 -9.00 26.71
CA MET A 383 4.36 -9.23 26.97
C MET A 383 3.89 -10.48 26.25
N SER A 384 2.70 -10.98 26.58
CA SER A 384 2.11 -12.10 25.84
C SER A 384 1.51 -11.64 24.50
N ALA A 385 1.40 -12.56 23.53
CA ALA A 385 0.72 -12.28 22.27
C ALA A 385 -0.74 -11.83 22.49
N GLU A 386 -1.43 -12.44 23.44
CA GLU A 386 -2.79 -12.09 23.82
C GLU A 386 -2.89 -10.66 24.40
N THR A 387 -1.94 -10.29 25.27
CA THR A 387 -1.83 -8.92 25.81
C THR A 387 -1.61 -7.92 24.69
N LEU A 388 -0.73 -8.22 23.75
CA LEU A 388 -0.46 -7.37 22.58
C LEU A 388 -1.72 -7.15 21.73
N GLU A 389 -2.44 -8.21 21.37
CA GLU A 389 -3.66 -8.09 20.57
C GLU A 389 -4.77 -7.32 21.29
N LYS A 390 -4.99 -7.63 22.57
CA LYS A 390 -5.99 -6.94 23.38
C LYS A 390 -5.67 -5.47 23.55
N GLY A 391 -4.41 -5.13 23.85
CA GLY A 391 -3.93 -3.77 23.98
C GLY A 391 -4.07 -2.99 22.68
N TYR A 392 -3.66 -3.58 21.56
CA TYR A 392 -3.80 -3.01 20.22
C TYR A 392 -5.25 -2.63 19.88
N TRP A 393 -6.19 -3.55 20.01
CA TRP A 393 -7.60 -3.30 19.69
C TRP A 393 -8.24 -2.30 20.65
N ASN A 394 -7.86 -2.32 21.94
CA ASN A 394 -8.34 -1.34 22.91
C ASN A 394 -7.83 0.07 22.58
N THR A 395 -6.55 0.22 22.27
CA THR A 395 -5.96 1.50 21.85
C THR A 395 -6.65 2.03 20.60
N TYR A 396 -6.88 1.17 19.60
CA TYR A 396 -7.61 1.58 18.40
C TYR A 396 -9.03 2.03 18.69
N ARG A 397 -9.80 1.26 19.48
CA ARG A 397 -11.17 1.63 19.86
C ARG A 397 -11.20 2.97 20.60
N GLU A 398 -10.23 3.22 21.47
CA GLU A 398 -10.11 4.48 22.20
C GLU A 398 -9.78 5.65 21.26
N LEU A 399 -8.78 5.51 20.40
CA LEU A 399 -8.40 6.53 19.41
C LEU A 399 -9.57 6.93 18.49
N TYR A 400 -10.43 5.98 18.12
CA TYR A 400 -11.53 6.20 17.19
C TYR A 400 -12.89 6.44 17.86
N LYS A 401 -12.94 6.70 19.19
CA LYS A 401 -14.10 7.33 19.82
C LYS A 401 -14.34 8.71 19.19
N LEU A 402 -15.59 9.05 18.90
CA LEU A 402 -15.95 10.30 18.22
C LEU A 402 -15.36 11.54 18.91
N SER A 403 -15.34 11.53 20.26
CA SER A 403 -14.74 12.60 21.05
C SER A 403 -13.24 12.77 20.77
N ASN A 404 -12.50 11.68 20.63
CA ASN A 404 -11.06 11.69 20.38
C ASN A 404 -10.75 12.01 18.93
N VAL A 405 -11.52 11.49 17.96
CA VAL A 405 -11.46 11.93 16.56
C VAL A 405 -11.67 13.43 16.45
N TYR A 406 -12.71 13.96 17.10
CA TYR A 406 -12.99 15.39 17.09
C TYR A 406 -11.83 16.21 17.69
N LYS A 407 -11.29 15.80 18.85
CA LYS A 407 -10.14 16.49 19.49
C LYS A 407 -8.92 16.56 18.57
N ARG A 408 -8.63 15.49 17.81
CA ARG A 408 -7.50 15.47 16.88
C ARG A 408 -7.70 16.39 15.68
N ILE A 409 -8.92 16.54 15.17
CA ILE A 409 -9.21 17.24 13.92
C ILE A 409 -9.62 18.71 14.15
N LYS A 410 -10.34 19.04 15.24
CA LYS A 410 -10.99 20.34 15.47
C LYS A 410 -10.07 21.56 15.36
N SER A 411 -8.83 21.45 15.81
CA SER A 411 -7.90 22.58 15.90
C SER A 411 -6.66 22.37 15.03
N ASN A 412 -6.83 21.60 13.97
CA ASN A 412 -5.70 21.31 13.07
C ASN A 412 -5.44 22.53 12.16
N PRO A 413 -4.24 23.11 12.18
CA PRO A 413 -3.90 24.29 11.38
C PRO A 413 -3.69 23.97 9.90
N ALA A 414 -3.75 22.72 9.48
CA ALA A 414 -3.60 22.35 8.07
C ALA A 414 -4.66 23.01 7.19
N ASP A 415 -4.22 23.58 6.06
CA ASP A 415 -5.12 24.26 5.11
C ASP A 415 -5.79 23.25 4.18
N LEU A 416 -6.86 22.66 4.66
CA LEU A 416 -7.66 21.71 3.91
C LEU A 416 -8.95 22.37 3.39
N ASN A 417 -9.21 22.23 2.08
CA ASN A 417 -10.51 22.60 1.54
C ASN A 417 -11.64 21.69 2.09
N ALA A 418 -12.90 22.10 1.88
CA ALA A 418 -14.06 21.40 2.41
C ALA A 418 -14.10 19.90 2.02
N ARG A 419 -13.72 19.55 0.79
CA ARG A 419 -13.69 18.15 0.32
C ARG A 419 -12.62 17.34 1.06
N MET A 420 -11.44 17.92 1.30
CA MET A 420 -10.37 17.24 2.05
C MET A 420 -10.74 17.08 3.53
N ARG A 421 -11.40 18.08 4.14
CA ARG A 421 -11.93 17.95 5.51
C ARG A 421 -12.97 16.83 5.61
N LEU A 422 -13.88 16.75 4.64
CA LEU A 422 -14.86 15.66 4.54
C LEU A 422 -14.16 14.31 4.31
N PHE A 423 -13.11 14.27 3.50
CA PHE A 423 -12.32 13.04 3.30
C PHE A 423 -11.68 12.58 4.61
N VAL A 424 -10.99 13.47 5.33
CA VAL A 424 -10.37 13.13 6.62
C VAL A 424 -11.42 12.63 7.61
N MET A 425 -12.56 13.31 7.72
CA MET A 425 -13.65 12.88 8.60
C MET A 425 -14.23 11.54 8.15
N GLY A 426 -14.53 11.39 6.87
CA GLY A 426 -15.08 10.15 6.29
C GLY A 426 -14.14 8.96 6.48
N THR A 427 -12.83 9.15 6.28
CA THR A 427 -11.81 8.12 6.53
C THR A 427 -11.80 7.69 7.99
N ASN A 428 -11.89 8.64 8.94
CA ASN A 428 -12.01 8.29 10.36
C ASN A 428 -13.28 7.46 10.65
N MET A 429 -14.41 7.76 9.98
CA MET A 429 -15.65 6.98 10.16
C MET A 429 -15.52 5.57 9.54
N VAL A 430 -14.88 5.44 8.38
CA VAL A 430 -14.60 4.13 7.77
C VAL A 430 -13.68 3.32 8.70
N TYR A 431 -12.59 3.91 9.18
CA TYR A 431 -11.68 3.23 10.11
C TYR A 431 -12.38 2.82 11.41
N ARG A 432 -13.22 3.69 11.97
CA ARG A 432 -14.04 3.34 13.14
C ARG A 432 -14.93 2.11 12.88
N ASN A 433 -15.57 2.05 11.69
CA ASN A 433 -16.38 0.89 11.31
C ASN A 433 -15.54 -0.38 11.15
N HIS A 434 -14.35 -0.27 10.54
CA HIS A 434 -13.40 -1.38 10.43
C HIS A 434 -12.98 -1.88 11.81
N ILE A 435 -12.58 -0.99 12.69
CA ILE A 435 -12.14 -1.30 14.07
C ILE A 435 -13.26 -2.01 14.86
N SER A 436 -14.53 -1.59 14.70
CA SER A 436 -15.66 -2.25 15.36
C SER A 436 -15.89 -3.69 14.90
N ARG A 437 -15.38 -4.04 13.72
CA ARG A 437 -15.40 -5.37 13.11
C ARG A 437 -14.06 -6.09 13.22
N GLU A 438 -13.11 -5.51 13.92
CA GLU A 438 -11.73 -5.99 14.04
C GLU A 438 -11.05 -6.20 12.67
N ILE A 439 -11.29 -5.28 11.75
CA ILE A 439 -10.59 -5.15 10.49
C ILE A 439 -9.53 -4.06 10.67
N THR A 440 -8.27 -4.38 10.41
CA THR A 440 -7.16 -3.40 10.49
C THR A 440 -7.38 -2.28 9.47
N PRO A 441 -7.44 -0.99 9.87
CA PRO A 441 -7.56 0.11 8.94
C PRO A 441 -6.41 0.18 7.93
N GLY A 442 -6.76 0.42 6.67
CA GLY A 442 -5.77 0.60 5.59
C GLY A 442 -5.38 -0.67 4.82
N ILE A 443 -5.96 -1.83 5.14
CA ILE A 443 -5.72 -3.08 4.38
C ILE A 443 -6.66 -3.23 3.16
N VAL A 444 -7.74 -2.44 3.08
CA VAL A 444 -8.73 -2.41 1.99
C VAL A 444 -9.08 -0.99 1.58
#